data_6e34e4d95a7177374169ab0094a58366
#
_entry.id   6e34e4d95a7177374169ab0094a58366
#
_cell.length_a   1.000
_cell.length_b   1.000
_cell.length_c   1.000
_cell.angle_alpha   90.00
_cell.angle_beta   90.00
_cell.angle_gamma   90.00
#
_symmetry.space_group_name_H-M   'P 1'
#
loop_
_entity.id
_entity.type
_entity.pdbx_description
1 polymer ?
#
loop_
_entity_poly.entity_id
_entity_poly.type
_entity_poly.pdbx_seq_one_letter_code
_entity_poly.pdbx_strand_id
1 'polypeptide(L)'
;MAKILVAALASKADASVFEVPFETQADLCWHEVHYPQQAEGDALWCFVQYDEQASFRVFRVKHEKQAALKIFKVPFANKAGWRNTDHALREKLG
;
A
#
# COMPACT_ATOMS: atom_id res chain seq x y z
N MET A 1 8.22 6.51 -4.28
CA MET A 1 7.05 7.41 -4.26
C MET A 1 5.78 6.58 -4.39
N ALA A 2 4.89 6.71 -3.43
CA ALA A 2 3.72 5.83 -3.34
C ALA A 2 2.41 6.59 -3.61
N LYS A 3 2.15 6.88 -4.86
CA LYS A 3 0.87 7.44 -5.33
C LYS A 3 -0.05 6.26 -5.64
N ILE A 4 -1.04 6.04 -4.77
CA ILE A 4 -1.83 4.82 -4.76
C ILE A 4 -3.20 5.05 -5.38
N LEU A 5 -3.56 4.22 -6.35
CA LEU A 5 -4.90 4.17 -6.91
C LEU A 5 -5.57 2.86 -6.48
N VAL A 6 -6.78 2.97 -5.92
CA VAL A 6 -7.56 1.79 -5.58
C VAL A 6 -8.28 1.34 -6.85
N ALA A 7 -7.88 0.18 -7.40
CA ALA A 7 -8.45 -0.35 -8.63
C ALA A 7 -9.82 -0.97 -8.36
N ALA A 8 -10.74 -0.81 -9.31
CA ALA A 8 -12.08 -1.40 -9.24
C ALA A 8 -12.07 -2.89 -9.58
N LEU A 9 -11.06 -3.34 -10.34
CA LEU A 9 -10.92 -4.72 -10.79
C LEU A 9 -9.54 -5.25 -10.44
N ALA A 10 -9.49 -6.50 -9.96
CA ALA A 10 -8.22 -7.15 -9.61
C ALA A 10 -7.26 -7.24 -10.81
N SER A 11 -7.80 -7.43 -12.01
CA SER A 11 -6.99 -7.53 -13.24
C SER A 11 -6.24 -6.26 -13.59
N LYS A 12 -6.66 -5.11 -13.04
CA LYS A 12 -6.04 -3.81 -13.30
C LYS A 12 -5.11 -3.35 -12.17
N ALA A 13 -4.99 -4.14 -11.10
CA ALA A 13 -4.17 -3.80 -9.97
C ALA A 13 -2.77 -4.41 -10.09
N ASP A 14 -1.78 -3.72 -9.52
CA ASP A 14 -0.43 -4.24 -9.42
C ASP A 14 -0.33 -5.26 -8.29
N ALA A 15 -1.17 -5.13 -7.27
CA ALA A 15 -1.22 -6.09 -6.17
C ALA A 15 -2.60 -6.08 -5.50
N SER A 16 -2.98 -7.25 -4.97
CA SER A 16 -4.13 -7.37 -4.09
C SER A 16 -3.67 -7.14 -2.65
N VAL A 17 -4.44 -6.35 -1.89
CA VAL A 17 -4.08 -6.00 -0.52
C VAL A 17 -5.20 -6.37 0.45
N PHE A 18 -4.82 -6.75 1.66
CA PHE A 18 -5.75 -7.01 2.75
C PHE A 18 -5.30 -6.23 3.97
N GLU A 19 -6.20 -5.42 4.53
CA GLU A 19 -5.90 -4.65 5.73
C GLU A 19 -6.11 -5.53 6.96
N VAL A 20 -5.02 -5.81 7.67
CA VAL A 20 -5.04 -6.68 8.84
C VAL A 20 -5.44 -5.87 10.09
N PRO A 21 -6.06 -6.52 11.11
CA PRO A 21 -6.50 -5.82 12.32
C PRO A 21 -5.37 -5.48 13.29
N PHE A 22 -4.20 -6.13 13.14
CA PHE A 22 -3.07 -5.90 14.05
C PHE A 22 -1.78 -5.66 13.28
N GLU A 23 -0.98 -4.71 13.77
CA GLU A 23 0.30 -4.35 13.16
C GLU A 23 1.23 -5.55 12.98
N THR A 24 1.26 -6.46 13.95
CA THR A 24 2.14 -7.63 13.91
C THR A 24 1.85 -8.59 12.77
N GLN A 25 0.66 -8.50 12.17
CA GLN A 25 0.25 -9.37 11.05
C GLN A 25 0.57 -8.75 9.68
N ALA A 26 0.98 -7.49 9.65
CA ALA A 26 1.17 -6.77 8.40
C ALA A 26 2.55 -7.03 7.79
N ASP A 27 2.59 -7.02 6.45
CA ASP A 27 3.85 -6.96 5.71
C ASP A 27 4.37 -5.52 5.64
N LEU A 28 3.45 -4.56 5.52
CA LEU A 28 3.75 -3.14 5.38
C LEU A 28 2.82 -2.33 6.27
N CYS A 29 3.41 -1.46 7.08
CA CYS A 29 2.67 -0.44 7.81
C CYS A 29 2.72 0.84 6.99
N TRP A 30 1.55 1.38 6.63
CA TRP A 30 1.50 2.56 5.77
C TRP A 30 0.84 3.72 6.49
N HIS A 31 1.22 4.94 6.08
CA HIS A 31 0.66 6.17 6.62
C HIS A 31 0.12 7.02 5.48
N GLU A 32 -1.09 7.52 5.63
CA GLU A 32 -1.72 8.36 4.61
C GLU A 32 -1.17 9.78 4.65
N VAL A 33 -0.75 10.29 3.49
CA VAL A 33 -0.38 11.69 3.31
C VAL A 33 -1.34 12.31 2.29
N HIS A 34 -1.52 13.64 2.38
CA HIS A 34 -2.55 14.31 1.60
C HIS A 34 -2.03 14.92 0.28
N TYR A 35 -0.72 15.09 0.17
CA TYR A 35 -0.12 15.69 -1.02
C TYR A 35 0.90 14.75 -1.65
N PRO A 36 0.94 14.67 -3.01
CA PRO A 36 1.86 13.75 -3.68
C PRO A 36 3.33 13.96 -3.31
N GLN A 37 3.76 15.20 -3.09
CA GLN A 37 5.14 15.48 -2.71
C GLN A 37 5.52 14.95 -1.33
N GLN A 38 4.54 14.60 -0.50
CA GLN A 38 4.77 13.99 0.81
C GLN A 38 4.92 12.48 0.74
N ALA A 39 4.59 11.88 -0.40
CA ALA A 39 4.62 10.43 -0.59
C ALA A 39 6.03 9.96 -0.93
N GLU A 40 6.95 10.13 0.01
CA GLU A 40 8.34 9.70 -0.14
C GLU A 40 8.48 8.23 0.27
N GLY A 41 9.22 7.46 -0.55
CA GLY A 41 9.40 6.04 -0.31
C GLY A 41 8.15 5.25 -0.64
N ASP A 42 7.96 4.11 0.05
CA ASP A 42 6.91 3.15 -0.25
C ASP A 42 5.86 3.00 0.85
N ALA A 43 6.04 3.65 1.99
CA ALA A 43 5.15 3.52 3.13
C ALA A 43 4.31 4.77 3.42
N LEU A 44 4.63 5.89 2.80
CA LEU A 44 3.82 7.11 2.86
C LEU A 44 2.96 7.18 1.62
N TRP A 45 1.67 6.89 1.77
CA TRP A 45 0.75 6.70 0.65
C TRP A 45 -0.11 7.94 0.43
N CYS A 46 -0.09 8.45 -0.80
CA CYS A 46 -1.02 9.47 -1.26
C CYS A 46 -1.99 8.83 -2.25
N PHE A 47 -3.28 8.84 -1.93
CA PHE A 47 -4.29 8.29 -2.83
C PHE A 47 -4.59 9.26 -3.96
N VAL A 48 -4.64 8.72 -5.19
CA VAL A 48 -4.93 9.49 -6.39
C VAL A 48 -6.20 8.94 -7.04
N GLN A 49 -6.84 9.76 -7.88
CA GLN A 49 -8.12 9.42 -8.50
C GLN A 49 -8.00 8.92 -9.94
N TYR A 50 -6.89 9.20 -10.59
CA TYR A 50 -6.70 8.90 -12.01
C TYR A 50 -5.51 7.99 -12.22
N ASP A 51 -5.66 7.09 -13.20
CA ASP A 51 -4.66 6.08 -13.51
C ASP A 51 -3.29 6.68 -13.88
N GLU A 52 -3.30 7.79 -14.64
CA GLU A 52 -2.05 8.45 -15.03
C GLU A 52 -1.28 9.07 -13.87
N GLN A 53 -1.94 9.27 -12.73
CA GLN A 53 -1.30 9.81 -11.53
C GLN A 53 -0.70 8.73 -10.64
N ALA A 54 -1.09 7.49 -10.84
CA ALA A 54 -0.72 6.40 -9.94
C ALA A 54 0.67 5.87 -10.23
N SER A 55 1.45 5.64 -9.17
CA SER A 55 2.71 4.89 -9.28
C SER A 55 2.49 3.41 -8.97
N PHE A 56 1.40 3.08 -8.27
CA PHE A 56 1.07 1.71 -7.90
C PHE A 56 -0.44 1.58 -7.71
N ARG A 57 -1.01 0.47 -8.18
CA ARG A 57 -2.44 0.21 -8.12
C ARG A 57 -2.70 -0.97 -7.19
N VAL A 58 -3.68 -0.81 -6.29
CA VAL A 58 -4.03 -1.86 -5.32
C VAL A 58 -5.49 -2.25 -5.48
N PHE A 59 -5.78 -3.53 -5.26
CA PHE A 59 -7.14 -4.04 -5.22
C PHE A 59 -7.39 -4.63 -3.84
N ARG A 60 -8.40 -4.11 -3.13
CA ARG A 60 -8.72 -4.58 -1.78
C ARG A 60 -9.49 -5.89 -1.86
N VAL A 61 -8.98 -6.92 -1.18
CA VAL A 61 -9.65 -8.22 -1.09
C VAL A 61 -10.28 -8.39 0.27
N LYS A 62 -11.29 -9.27 0.36
CA LYS A 62 -12.04 -9.50 1.60
C LYS A 62 -11.43 -10.59 2.47
N HIS A 63 -10.54 -11.40 1.93
CA HIS A 63 -9.93 -12.51 2.64
C HIS A 63 -8.41 -12.43 2.56
N GLU A 64 -7.77 -12.65 3.70
CA GLU A 64 -6.32 -12.57 3.83
C GLU A 64 -5.59 -13.48 2.84
N LYS A 65 -6.15 -14.68 2.59
CA LYS A 65 -5.53 -15.66 1.68
C LYS A 65 -5.47 -15.19 0.22
N GLN A 66 -6.29 -14.22 -0.14
CA GLN A 66 -6.32 -13.69 -1.50
C GLN A 66 -5.33 -12.52 -1.70
N ALA A 67 -4.75 -12.04 -0.62
CA ALA A 67 -3.90 -10.85 -0.68
C ALA A 67 -2.45 -11.21 -1.00
N ALA A 68 -1.86 -10.45 -1.91
CA ALA A 68 -0.43 -10.49 -2.16
C ALA A 68 0.33 -9.67 -1.11
N LEU A 69 -0.33 -8.70 -0.49
CA LEU A 69 0.27 -7.79 0.48
C LEU A 69 -0.68 -7.56 1.64
N LYS A 70 -0.21 -7.78 2.85
CA LYS A 70 -0.96 -7.47 4.07
C LYS A 70 -0.52 -6.11 4.58
N ILE A 71 -1.48 -5.21 4.78
CA ILE A 71 -1.19 -3.83 5.15
C ILE A 71 -1.86 -3.45 6.46
N PHE A 72 -1.24 -2.51 7.18
CA PHE A 72 -1.81 -1.93 8.39
C PHE A 72 -1.56 -0.43 8.40
N LYS A 73 -2.63 0.35 8.56
CA LYS A 73 -2.54 1.81 8.60
C LYS A 73 -2.05 2.28 9.96
N VAL A 74 -1.01 3.10 9.97
CA VAL A 74 -0.47 3.68 11.21
C VAL A 74 -0.76 5.18 11.26
N PRO A 75 -1.00 5.75 12.47
CA PRO A 75 -1.38 7.17 12.60
C PRO A 75 -0.21 8.15 12.47
N PHE A 76 1.04 7.64 12.51
CA PHE A 76 2.23 8.50 12.47
C PHE A 76 3.18 8.04 11.38
N ALA A 77 3.74 9.01 10.65
CA ALA A 77 4.69 8.73 9.56
C ALA A 77 5.94 7.98 10.03
N ASN A 78 6.41 8.25 11.24
CA ASN A 78 7.61 7.60 11.77
C ASN A 78 7.42 6.13 12.11
N LYS A 79 6.17 5.66 12.12
CA LYS A 79 5.85 4.23 12.33
C LYS A 79 5.59 3.49 11.02
N ALA A 80 5.57 4.20 9.90
CA ALA A 80 5.36 3.59 8.60
C ALA A 80 6.64 2.90 8.12
N GLY A 81 6.47 1.75 7.43
CA GLY A 81 7.60 1.01 6.88
C GLY A 81 7.28 -0.45 6.72
N TRP A 82 8.18 -1.15 6.04
CA TRP A 82 8.06 -2.59 5.82
C TRP A 82 8.38 -3.36 7.10
N ARG A 83 7.47 -4.23 7.50
CA ARG A 83 7.74 -5.22 8.55
C ARG A 83 8.39 -6.46 7.95
N ASN A 84 7.93 -6.87 6.77
CA ASN A 84 8.52 -7.96 6.01
C ASN A 84 9.44 -7.37 4.94
N THR A 85 10.72 -7.19 5.28
CA THR A 85 11.69 -6.55 4.39
C THR A 85 12.07 -7.41 3.19
N ASP A 86 11.72 -8.71 3.23
CA ASP A 86 12.00 -9.63 2.12
C ASP A 86 10.84 -9.77 1.15
N HIS A 87 9.78 -8.96 1.31
CA HIS A 87 8.60 -9.06 0.45
C HIS A 87 8.94 -8.66 -0.99
N ALA A 88 8.43 -9.46 -1.96
CA ALA A 88 8.71 -9.25 -3.38
C ALA A 88 8.22 -7.91 -3.91
N LEU A 89 7.14 -7.37 -3.34
CA LEU A 89 6.56 -6.09 -3.79
C LEU A 89 7.32 -4.87 -3.31
N ARG A 90 8.30 -5.04 -2.44
CA ARG A 90 9.09 -3.93 -1.90
C ARG A 90 9.77 -3.12 -2.99
N GLU A 91 10.27 -3.77 -4.02
CA GLU A 91 10.94 -3.11 -5.15
C GLU A 91 9.97 -2.39 -6.07
N LYS A 92 8.73 -2.89 -6.17
CA LYS A 92 7.73 -2.33 -7.09
C LYS A 92 7.00 -1.13 -6.52
N LEU A 93 6.83 -1.08 -5.21
CA LEU A 93 6.03 -0.06 -4.55
C LEU A 93 6.78 1.26 -4.37
N GLY A 94 8.07 1.20 -4.17
CA GLY A 94 8.91 2.38 -3.96
C GLY A 94 9.36 3.11 -5.25
#